data_8b9936abbe2a725ab84f81d42b51c3f1
#
_entry.id   8b9936abbe2a725ab84f81d42b51c3f1
#
_cell.length_a   1.000
_cell.length_b   1.000
_cell.length_c   1.000
_cell.angle_alpha   90.00
_cell.angle_beta   90.00
_cell.angle_gamma   90.00
#
_symmetry.space_group_name_H-M   'P 1'
#
loop_
_entity.id
_entity.type
_entity.pdbx_description
1 polymer ?
#
loop_
_entity_poly.entity_id
_entity_poly.type
_entity_poly.pdbx_seq_one_letter_code
_entity_poly.pdbx_strand_id
1 'polypeptide(L)'
;MAKRSTKSKPKAARKVKAAVRVTLHDRLRRLFWRSIAIVFLVLVAVVLLGRVVNPPTTAYMLGESYRLDWVDHEWVPLELVAPVMARSVVAAEDANFCEHWGFDVRAIRLAIAEGSNRGASTLSQQTVKNVYLWHGRTYVRKALEAGITPLVEAIWPKRRILEVYLNVAEFDEGVFGVEAASRHYCGIGPEALSA
;
A
#
# COMPACT_ATOMS: atom_id res chain seq x y z
N MET A 1 56.65 -57.84 -49.02
CA MET A 1 55.23 -57.90 -48.52
C MET A 1 55.06 -56.82 -47.45
N ALA A 2 54.40 -55.68 -47.76
CA ALA A 2 54.20 -54.57 -46.85
C ALA A 2 52.73 -54.56 -46.37
N LYS A 3 52.51 -54.72 -45.05
CA LYS A 3 51.19 -54.68 -44.44
C LYS A 3 50.79 -53.23 -44.24
N ARG A 4 49.78 -52.79 -44.94
CA ARG A 4 49.14 -51.47 -44.83
C ARG A 4 48.21 -51.47 -43.60
N SER A 5 48.63 -50.72 -42.56
CA SER A 5 47.81 -50.48 -41.34
C SER A 5 46.78 -49.35 -41.60
N THR A 6 45.52 -49.66 -41.60
CA THR A 6 44.43 -48.73 -41.71
C THR A 6 44.05 -48.21 -40.31
N LYS A 7 44.50 -46.97 -39.99
CA LYS A 7 44.05 -46.26 -38.79
C LYS A 7 42.60 -45.74 -38.96
N SER A 8 41.67 -46.32 -38.24
CA SER A 8 40.31 -45.84 -38.13
C SER A 8 40.24 -44.57 -37.26
N LYS A 9 39.70 -43.47 -37.80
CA LYS A 9 39.43 -42.22 -37.07
C LYS A 9 38.33 -42.46 -36.05
N PRO A 10 38.46 -41.94 -34.81
CA PRO A 10 37.39 -42.04 -33.82
C PRO A 10 36.20 -41.18 -34.23
N LYS A 11 34.99 -41.77 -34.26
CA LYS A 11 33.73 -41.05 -34.45
C LYS A 11 33.50 -40.11 -33.29
N ALA A 12 33.48 -38.80 -33.56
CA ALA A 12 33.11 -37.77 -32.58
C ALA A 12 31.69 -38.07 -32.08
N ALA A 13 31.57 -38.38 -30.79
CA ALA A 13 30.30 -38.57 -30.12
C ALA A 13 29.56 -37.24 -30.04
N ARG A 14 28.56 -37.06 -30.87
CA ARG A 14 27.63 -35.91 -30.85
C ARG A 14 26.85 -35.95 -29.54
N LYS A 15 27.25 -35.11 -28.58
CA LYS A 15 26.49 -34.91 -27.33
C LYS A 15 25.09 -34.40 -27.69
N VAL A 16 24.13 -35.27 -27.73
CA VAL A 16 22.71 -34.95 -27.82
C VAL A 16 22.36 -34.27 -26.47
N LYS A 17 22.14 -32.97 -26.49
CA LYS A 17 21.58 -32.25 -25.34
C LYS A 17 20.20 -32.86 -25.09
N ALA A 18 20.07 -33.64 -24.02
CA ALA A 18 18.79 -34.14 -23.57
C ALA A 18 17.86 -32.95 -23.33
N ALA A 19 16.79 -32.83 -24.10
CA ALA A 19 15.78 -31.82 -23.88
C ALA A 19 15.15 -32.10 -22.52
N VAL A 20 15.39 -31.22 -21.54
CA VAL A 20 14.78 -31.31 -20.21
C VAL A 20 13.28 -31.27 -20.42
N ARG A 21 12.60 -32.39 -20.23
CA ARG A 21 11.13 -32.44 -20.24
C ARG A 21 10.61 -31.66 -19.03
N VAL A 22 10.21 -30.40 -19.27
CA VAL A 22 9.58 -29.57 -18.24
C VAL A 22 8.25 -30.25 -17.89
N THR A 23 8.13 -30.74 -16.66
CA THR A 23 6.91 -31.38 -16.17
C THR A 23 5.78 -30.36 -16.06
N LEU A 24 4.51 -30.81 -16.09
CA LEU A 24 3.35 -29.96 -15.87
C LEU A 24 3.49 -29.20 -14.53
N HIS A 25 3.95 -29.90 -13.50
CA HIS A 25 4.23 -29.31 -12.18
C HIS A 25 5.22 -28.14 -12.25
N ASP A 26 6.32 -28.27 -12.99
CA ASP A 26 7.31 -27.19 -13.15
C ASP A 26 6.73 -26.00 -13.91
N ARG A 27 5.85 -26.23 -14.87
CA ARG A 27 5.15 -25.15 -15.59
C ARG A 27 4.19 -24.41 -14.66
N LEU A 28 3.37 -25.13 -13.89
CA LEU A 28 2.43 -24.53 -12.92
C LEU A 28 3.18 -23.75 -11.84
N ARG A 29 4.26 -24.32 -11.29
CA ARG A 29 5.10 -23.62 -10.30
C ARG A 29 5.69 -22.33 -10.86
N ARG A 30 6.21 -22.34 -12.10
CA ARG A 30 6.74 -21.13 -12.75
C ARG A 30 5.65 -20.10 -13.02
N LEU A 31 4.47 -20.51 -13.45
CA LEU A 31 3.33 -19.61 -13.65
C LEU A 31 2.92 -18.98 -12.32
N PHE A 32 2.80 -19.74 -11.26
CA PHE A 32 2.46 -19.25 -9.92
C PHE A 32 3.46 -18.18 -9.44
N TRP A 33 4.77 -18.48 -9.49
CA TRP A 33 5.78 -17.48 -9.07
C TRP A 33 5.84 -16.26 -9.97
N ARG A 34 5.61 -16.43 -11.28
CA ARG A 34 5.50 -15.30 -12.21
C ARG A 34 4.29 -14.43 -11.89
N SER A 35 3.15 -15.02 -11.60
CA SER A 35 1.94 -14.26 -11.21
C SER A 35 2.17 -13.46 -9.93
N ILE A 36 2.78 -14.08 -8.90
CA ILE A 36 3.15 -13.36 -7.66
C ILE A 36 4.11 -12.20 -7.98
N ALA A 37 5.14 -12.43 -8.78
CA ALA A 37 6.10 -11.39 -9.14
C ALA A 37 5.42 -10.24 -9.90
N ILE A 38 4.52 -10.54 -10.83
CA ILE A 38 3.76 -9.53 -11.57
C ILE A 38 2.87 -8.72 -10.63
N VAL A 39 2.11 -9.37 -9.75
CA VAL A 39 1.24 -8.70 -8.76
C VAL A 39 2.09 -7.79 -7.86
N PHE A 40 3.22 -8.27 -7.37
CA PHE A 40 4.13 -7.48 -6.56
C PHE A 40 4.70 -6.27 -7.32
N LEU A 41 5.14 -6.44 -8.57
CA LEU A 41 5.64 -5.35 -9.41
C LEU A 41 4.55 -4.31 -9.71
N VAL A 42 3.32 -4.74 -9.96
CA VAL A 42 2.16 -3.85 -10.15
C VAL A 42 1.90 -3.06 -8.85
N LEU A 43 1.91 -3.72 -7.70
CA LEU A 43 1.74 -3.06 -6.41
C LEU A 43 2.82 -1.99 -6.18
N VAL A 44 4.10 -2.34 -6.42
CA VAL A 44 5.22 -1.39 -6.31
C VAL A 44 5.02 -0.21 -7.26
N ALA A 45 4.62 -0.44 -8.51
CA ALA A 45 4.37 0.61 -9.49
C ALA A 45 3.23 1.54 -9.05
N VAL A 46 2.13 0.98 -8.51
CA VAL A 46 0.99 1.76 -8.00
C VAL A 46 1.39 2.60 -6.78
N VAL A 47 2.19 2.04 -5.85
CA VAL A 47 2.71 2.79 -4.70
C VAL A 47 3.67 3.89 -5.15
N LEU A 48 4.57 3.61 -6.11
CA LEU A 48 5.45 4.64 -6.70
C LEU A 48 4.67 5.77 -7.35
N LEU A 49 3.60 5.44 -8.10
CA LEU A 49 2.73 6.42 -8.73
C LEU A 49 2.05 7.31 -7.67
N GLY A 50 1.51 6.72 -6.61
CA GLY A 50 0.84 7.44 -5.53
C GLY A 50 1.77 8.37 -4.73
N ARG A 51 3.10 8.22 -4.87
CA ARG A 51 4.06 9.20 -4.31
C ARG A 51 3.90 10.59 -4.92
N VAL A 52 3.53 10.68 -6.19
CA VAL A 52 3.53 11.92 -6.97
C VAL A 52 2.15 12.28 -7.54
N VAL A 53 1.29 11.29 -7.73
CA VAL A 53 -0.05 11.49 -8.28
C VAL A 53 -1.08 11.41 -7.16
N ASN A 54 -1.96 12.39 -7.12
CA ASN A 54 -3.08 12.41 -6.18
C ASN A 54 -4.17 11.45 -6.66
N PRO A 55 -4.62 10.49 -5.82
CA PRO A 55 -5.73 9.63 -6.21
C PRO A 55 -7.03 10.45 -6.32
N PRO A 56 -7.68 10.47 -7.48
CA PRO A 56 -8.95 11.20 -7.65
C PRO A 56 -10.10 10.52 -6.89
N THR A 57 -9.98 9.24 -6.64
CA THR A 57 -10.89 8.43 -5.82
C THR A 57 -10.11 7.23 -5.29
N THR A 58 -10.62 6.58 -4.26
CA THR A 58 -10.02 5.37 -3.67
C THR A 58 -11.00 4.21 -3.73
N ALA A 59 -10.51 2.97 -3.55
CA ALA A 59 -11.37 1.80 -3.48
C ALA A 59 -12.39 1.91 -2.34
N TYR A 60 -12.02 2.58 -1.24
CA TYR A 60 -12.90 2.84 -0.12
C TYR A 60 -13.99 3.85 -0.48
N MET A 61 -13.63 5.04 -1.01
CA MET A 61 -14.58 6.06 -1.48
C MET A 61 -15.55 5.50 -2.53
N LEU A 62 -15.04 4.69 -3.46
CA LEU A 62 -15.87 4.07 -4.48
C LEU A 62 -16.90 3.12 -3.85
N GLY A 63 -16.50 2.31 -2.87
CA GLY A 63 -17.41 1.46 -2.13
C GLY A 63 -18.52 2.26 -1.42
N GLU A 64 -18.16 3.38 -0.77
CA GLU A 64 -19.10 4.25 -0.09
C GLU A 64 -20.02 4.99 -1.07
N SER A 65 -19.52 5.42 -2.22
CA SER A 65 -20.35 6.05 -3.25
C SER A 65 -21.44 5.12 -3.80
N TYR A 66 -21.16 3.81 -3.89
CA TYR A 66 -22.18 2.80 -4.23
C TYR A 66 -23.16 2.54 -3.10
N ARG A 67 -22.74 2.70 -1.85
CA ARG A 67 -23.60 2.48 -0.67
C ARG A 67 -24.52 3.66 -0.38
N LEU A 68 -24.03 4.87 -0.59
CA LEU A 68 -24.69 6.13 -0.19
C LEU A 68 -25.29 6.89 -1.37
N ASP A 69 -25.00 6.49 -2.61
CA ASP A 69 -25.30 7.22 -3.85
C ASP A 69 -24.61 8.59 -3.97
N TRP A 70 -23.76 8.96 -3.02
CA TRP A 70 -22.99 10.20 -3.03
C TRP A 70 -21.72 10.07 -2.19
N VAL A 71 -20.72 10.89 -2.49
CA VAL A 71 -19.50 11.10 -1.69
C VAL A 71 -19.05 12.54 -1.93
N ASP A 72 -18.75 13.26 -0.85
CA ASP A 72 -18.13 14.58 -0.90
C ASP A 72 -16.62 14.44 -0.70
N HIS A 73 -15.85 14.85 -1.70
CA HIS A 73 -14.39 14.77 -1.69
C HIS A 73 -13.78 15.82 -2.63
N GLU A 74 -12.95 16.67 -2.08
CA GLU A 74 -12.11 17.59 -2.84
C GLU A 74 -10.67 17.52 -2.31
N TRP A 75 -9.70 17.41 -3.23
CA TRP A 75 -8.29 17.33 -2.87
C TRP A 75 -7.73 18.72 -2.55
N VAL A 76 -7.05 18.84 -1.41
CA VAL A 76 -6.34 20.04 -1.01
C VAL A 76 -4.85 19.73 -0.76
N PRO A 77 -3.89 20.50 -1.32
CA PRO A 77 -2.47 20.36 -0.99
C PRO A 77 -2.22 20.64 0.48
N LEU A 78 -1.27 19.94 1.09
CA LEU A 78 -0.94 20.10 2.51
C LEU A 78 -0.54 21.52 2.89
N GLU A 79 0.01 22.29 1.95
CA GLU A 79 0.39 23.69 2.11
C GLU A 79 -0.81 24.62 2.34
N LEU A 80 -1.98 24.23 1.85
CA LEU A 80 -3.23 24.98 2.00
C LEU A 80 -4.07 24.50 3.19
N VAL A 81 -3.59 23.51 3.95
CA VAL A 81 -4.24 23.06 5.19
C VAL A 81 -3.61 23.80 6.37
N ALA A 82 -4.42 24.37 7.25
CA ALA A 82 -3.94 25.03 8.44
C ALA A 82 -3.00 24.09 9.25
N PRO A 83 -1.81 24.55 9.67
CA PRO A 83 -0.86 23.71 10.41
C PRO A 83 -1.40 23.10 11.69
N VAL A 84 -2.40 23.72 12.30
CA VAL A 84 -3.06 23.20 13.49
C VAL A 84 -3.77 21.89 13.19
N MET A 85 -4.45 21.76 12.04
CA MET A 85 -5.14 20.53 11.65
C MET A 85 -4.16 19.36 11.51
N ALA A 86 -3.07 19.57 10.77
CA ALA A 86 -2.04 18.54 10.59
C ALA A 86 -1.46 18.08 11.94
N ARG A 87 -1.15 19.03 12.84
CA ARG A 87 -0.63 18.73 14.20
C ARG A 87 -1.66 18.01 15.06
N SER A 88 -2.92 18.43 15.01
CA SER A 88 -4.00 17.81 15.81
C SER A 88 -4.24 16.36 15.37
N VAL A 89 -4.25 16.09 14.08
CA VAL A 89 -4.39 14.72 13.55
C VAL A 89 -3.22 13.85 13.99
N VAL A 90 -1.98 14.32 13.85
CA VAL A 90 -0.80 13.55 14.31
C VAL A 90 -0.88 13.30 15.82
N ALA A 91 -1.22 14.30 16.61
CA ALA A 91 -1.32 14.16 18.06
C ALA A 91 -2.44 13.19 18.51
N ALA A 92 -3.56 13.19 17.80
CA ALA A 92 -4.72 12.37 18.14
C ALA A 92 -4.61 10.92 17.67
N GLU A 93 -4.14 10.72 16.42
CA GLU A 93 -4.14 9.40 15.77
C GLU A 93 -2.82 8.65 15.91
N ASP A 94 -1.69 9.37 15.93
CA ASP A 94 -0.37 8.75 15.86
C ASP A 94 0.72 9.71 16.38
N ALA A 95 0.76 9.93 17.67
CA ALA A 95 1.67 10.92 18.31
C ALA A 95 3.16 10.68 17.99
N ASN A 96 3.54 9.42 17.70
CA ASN A 96 4.90 9.02 17.35
C ASN A 96 5.11 8.88 15.84
N PHE A 97 4.24 9.45 15.01
CA PHE A 97 4.24 9.28 13.54
C PHE A 97 5.62 9.46 12.89
N CYS A 98 6.39 10.43 13.35
CA CYS A 98 7.72 10.71 12.81
C CYS A 98 8.84 9.77 13.32
N GLU A 99 8.56 8.95 14.34
CA GLU A 99 9.57 8.13 15.03
C GLU A 99 9.56 6.66 14.60
N HIS A 100 8.52 6.20 13.93
CA HIS A 100 8.38 4.80 13.52
C HIS A 100 8.27 4.63 12.00
N TRP A 101 8.46 3.39 11.56
CA TRP A 101 8.35 2.96 10.16
C TRP A 101 7.04 2.20 9.91
N GLY A 102 5.92 2.92 10.00
CA GLY A 102 4.60 2.41 9.69
C GLY A 102 3.91 1.66 10.83
N PHE A 103 4.64 1.23 11.86
CA PHE A 103 4.09 0.54 13.03
C PHE A 103 4.65 1.14 14.31
N ASP A 104 3.79 1.66 15.17
CA ASP A 104 4.17 2.02 16.54
C ASP A 104 4.15 0.77 17.44
N VAL A 105 5.29 0.11 17.54
CA VAL A 105 5.43 -1.11 18.35
C VAL A 105 5.22 -0.81 19.83
N ARG A 106 5.51 0.42 20.30
CA ARG A 106 5.25 0.84 21.69
C ARG A 106 3.74 0.92 21.96
N ALA A 107 3.01 1.63 21.09
CA ALA A 107 1.56 1.74 21.21
C ALA A 107 0.86 0.37 21.11
N ILE A 108 1.32 -0.51 20.20
CA ILE A 108 0.79 -1.88 20.07
C ILE A 108 1.01 -2.67 21.37
N ARG A 109 2.20 -2.61 21.96
CA ARG A 109 2.48 -3.33 23.22
C ARG A 109 1.66 -2.81 24.38
N LEU A 110 1.47 -1.51 24.49
CA LEU A 110 0.61 -0.88 25.50
C LEU A 110 -0.85 -1.32 25.33
N ALA A 111 -1.39 -1.27 24.11
CA ALA A 111 -2.75 -1.68 23.83
C ALA A 111 -3.00 -3.16 24.20
N ILE A 112 -2.02 -4.05 23.95
CA ILE A 112 -2.09 -5.46 24.34
C ILE A 112 -2.06 -5.60 25.86
N ALA A 113 -1.16 -4.88 26.56
CA ALA A 113 -1.00 -4.97 28.01
C ALA A 113 -2.22 -4.44 28.77
N GLU A 114 -2.86 -3.40 28.25
CA GLU A 114 -4.07 -2.79 28.85
C GLU A 114 -5.35 -3.56 28.54
N GLY A 115 -5.30 -4.57 27.66
CA GLY A 115 -6.49 -5.30 27.19
C GLY A 115 -7.52 -4.39 26.51
N SER A 116 -7.08 -3.21 26.05
CA SER A 116 -7.96 -2.16 25.61
C SER A 116 -8.34 -2.33 24.13
N ASN A 117 -9.60 -2.01 23.81
CA ASN A 117 -10.09 -1.83 22.44
C ASN A 117 -9.53 -0.53 21.78
N ARG A 118 -8.52 0.10 22.38
CA ARG A 118 -7.91 1.31 21.84
C ARG A 118 -7.22 0.97 20.51
N GLY A 119 -7.55 1.71 19.47
CA GLY A 119 -6.92 1.56 18.16
C GLY A 119 -5.40 1.84 18.25
N ALA A 120 -4.59 0.88 17.86
CA ALA A 120 -3.13 1.03 17.74
C ALA A 120 -2.68 1.12 16.28
N SER A 121 -3.59 1.49 15.36
CA SER A 121 -3.28 1.65 13.94
C SER A 121 -2.69 3.04 13.70
N THR A 122 -1.54 3.08 13.04
CA THR A 122 -0.83 4.32 12.70
C THR A 122 -1.47 5.06 11.52
N LEU A 123 -1.11 6.33 11.32
CA LEU A 123 -1.49 7.11 10.14
C LEU A 123 -1.10 6.41 8.84
N SER A 124 0.08 5.78 8.78
CA SER A 124 0.53 5.04 7.62
C SER A 124 -0.35 3.84 7.30
N GLN A 125 -0.75 3.08 8.31
CA GLN A 125 -1.69 1.96 8.16
C GLN A 125 -3.07 2.43 7.71
N GLN A 126 -3.57 3.52 8.29
CA GLN A 126 -4.85 4.10 7.90
C GLN A 126 -4.82 4.63 6.47
N THR A 127 -3.72 5.28 6.05
CA THR A 127 -3.53 5.72 4.66
C THR A 127 -3.55 4.54 3.69
N VAL A 128 -2.79 3.47 3.99
CA VAL A 128 -2.80 2.24 3.17
C VAL A 128 -4.19 1.65 3.07
N LYS A 129 -4.91 1.56 4.18
CA LYS A 129 -6.30 1.08 4.22
C LYS A 129 -7.19 1.90 3.28
N ASN A 130 -7.16 3.22 3.41
CA ASN A 130 -8.07 4.11 2.69
C ASN A 130 -7.76 4.21 1.19
N VAL A 131 -6.47 4.14 0.80
CA VAL A 131 -6.05 4.27 -0.60
C VAL A 131 -6.18 2.96 -1.38
N TYR A 132 -5.70 1.84 -0.79
CA TYR A 132 -5.46 0.60 -1.53
C TYR A 132 -6.43 -0.52 -1.19
N LEU A 133 -7.20 -0.41 -0.10
CA LEU A 133 -8.04 -1.50 0.40
C LEU A 133 -9.50 -1.07 0.45
N TRP A 134 -10.35 -1.99 0.87
CA TRP A 134 -11.81 -1.82 0.92
C TRP A 134 -12.30 -1.62 2.36
N HIS A 135 -13.54 -1.15 2.48
CA HIS A 135 -14.24 -1.04 3.76
C HIS A 135 -14.47 -2.43 4.39
N GLY A 136 -14.50 -2.48 5.73
CA GLY A 136 -14.81 -3.68 6.50
C GLY A 136 -13.66 -4.17 7.38
N ARG A 137 -14.00 -5.04 8.35
CA ARG A 137 -13.09 -5.57 9.37
C ARG A 137 -12.82 -7.04 9.11
N THR A 138 -11.90 -7.36 8.20
CA THR A 138 -11.47 -8.73 7.95
C THR A 138 -10.00 -8.92 8.24
N TYR A 139 -9.62 -10.11 8.72
CA TYR A 139 -8.20 -10.44 8.95
C TYR A 139 -7.37 -10.38 7.67
N VAL A 140 -7.96 -10.77 6.52
CA VAL A 140 -7.28 -10.71 5.21
C VAL A 140 -6.94 -9.27 4.86
N ARG A 141 -7.89 -8.34 4.98
CA ARG A 141 -7.63 -6.92 4.75
C ARG A 141 -6.54 -6.39 5.70
N LYS A 142 -6.60 -6.76 6.99
CA LYS A 142 -5.59 -6.31 7.97
C LYS A 142 -4.20 -6.88 7.67
N ALA A 143 -4.11 -8.10 7.17
CA ALA A 143 -2.85 -8.69 6.73
C ALA A 143 -2.28 -7.97 5.48
N LEU A 144 -3.13 -7.63 4.51
CA LEU A 144 -2.73 -6.83 3.34
C LEU A 144 -2.26 -5.44 3.75
N GLU A 145 -3.00 -4.75 4.63
CA GLU A 145 -2.62 -3.47 5.21
C GLU A 145 -1.22 -3.55 5.84
N ALA A 146 -0.99 -4.55 6.70
CA ALA A 146 0.30 -4.77 7.34
C ALA A 146 1.44 -5.07 6.32
N GLY A 147 1.13 -5.75 5.22
CA GLY A 147 2.11 -6.06 4.17
C GLY A 147 2.45 -4.85 3.28
N ILE A 148 1.47 -3.98 3.01
CA ILE A 148 1.66 -2.80 2.13
C ILE A 148 2.27 -1.63 2.89
N THR A 149 1.99 -1.47 4.18
CA THR A 149 2.46 -0.34 4.99
C THR A 149 3.98 -0.13 4.93
N PRO A 150 4.85 -1.15 5.09
CA PRO A 150 6.29 -0.96 4.98
C PRO A 150 6.73 -0.50 3.58
N LEU A 151 6.03 -0.92 2.53
CA LEU A 151 6.33 -0.50 1.17
C LEU A 151 6.00 0.99 0.97
N VAL A 152 4.88 1.45 1.48
CA VAL A 152 4.50 2.88 1.47
C VAL A 152 5.51 3.70 2.26
N GLU A 153 5.89 3.29 3.46
CA GLU A 153 6.89 3.97 4.29
C GLU A 153 8.27 4.04 3.63
N ALA A 154 8.68 3.00 2.90
CA ALA A 154 9.94 3.00 2.19
C ALA A 154 9.97 3.95 0.97
N ILE A 155 8.80 4.20 0.36
CA ILE A 155 8.68 4.96 -0.89
C ILE A 155 8.22 6.39 -0.65
N TRP A 156 7.28 6.61 0.27
CA TRP A 156 6.67 7.92 0.50
C TRP A 156 7.34 8.63 1.68
N PRO A 157 7.69 9.93 1.58
CA PRO A 157 8.07 10.70 2.75
C PRO A 157 6.87 10.86 3.69
N LYS A 158 7.12 10.98 4.99
CA LYS A 158 6.08 11.20 6.03
C LYS A 158 5.10 12.33 5.67
N ARG A 159 5.62 13.41 5.11
CA ARG A 159 4.81 14.54 4.64
C ARG A 159 3.77 14.10 3.60
N ARG A 160 4.16 13.22 2.64
CA ARG A 160 3.23 12.70 1.64
C ARG A 160 2.18 11.76 2.24
N ILE A 161 2.58 10.92 3.20
CA ILE A 161 1.65 10.04 3.91
C ILE A 161 0.59 10.88 4.64
N LEU A 162 1.00 11.93 5.34
CA LEU A 162 0.09 12.83 6.05
C LEU A 162 -0.82 13.60 5.08
N GLU A 163 -0.28 14.12 3.98
CA GLU A 163 -1.06 14.81 2.95
C GLU A 163 -2.15 13.91 2.38
N VAL A 164 -1.78 12.69 1.98
CA VAL A 164 -2.75 11.73 1.45
C VAL A 164 -3.76 11.34 2.53
N TYR A 165 -3.32 11.07 3.77
CA TYR A 165 -4.24 10.78 4.87
C TYR A 165 -5.30 11.86 5.03
N LEU A 166 -4.91 13.13 5.12
CA LEU A 166 -5.81 14.28 5.29
C LEU A 166 -6.82 14.40 4.13
N ASN A 167 -6.49 13.88 2.96
CA ASN A 167 -7.36 13.92 1.80
C ASN A 167 -8.23 12.68 1.60
N VAL A 168 -7.88 11.51 2.21
CA VAL A 168 -8.61 10.27 1.98
C VAL A 168 -9.27 9.69 3.24
N ALA A 169 -9.06 10.32 4.40
CA ALA A 169 -9.74 9.92 5.62
C ALA A 169 -11.23 10.28 5.53
N GLU A 170 -12.08 9.36 5.97
CA GLU A 170 -13.50 9.62 6.15
C GLU A 170 -13.71 10.29 7.50
N PHE A 171 -14.25 11.50 7.50
CA PHE A 171 -14.54 12.31 8.69
C PHE A 171 -15.98 12.17 9.16
N ASP A 172 -16.88 11.92 8.21
CA ASP A 172 -18.28 11.56 8.45
C ASP A 172 -18.76 10.68 7.30
N GLU A 173 -19.94 10.11 7.44
CA GLU A 173 -20.52 9.21 6.43
C GLU A 173 -20.56 9.89 5.05
N GLY A 174 -19.74 9.41 4.11
CA GLY A 174 -19.61 9.98 2.77
C GLY A 174 -18.79 11.27 2.67
N VAL A 175 -18.24 11.81 3.78
CA VAL A 175 -17.43 13.03 3.80
C VAL A 175 -15.95 12.65 3.89
N PHE A 176 -15.23 12.80 2.79
CA PHE A 176 -13.84 12.40 2.68
C PHE A 176 -12.90 13.60 2.52
N GLY A 177 -11.85 13.60 3.31
CA GLY A 177 -10.81 14.62 3.27
C GLY A 177 -11.13 15.87 4.07
N VAL A 178 -10.06 16.60 4.42
CA VAL A 178 -10.12 17.77 5.29
C VAL A 178 -10.85 18.94 4.65
N GLU A 179 -10.85 19.06 3.31
CA GLU A 179 -11.59 20.11 2.60
C GLU A 179 -13.09 19.93 2.80
N ALA A 180 -13.62 18.76 2.44
CA ALA A 180 -15.03 18.43 2.61
C ALA A 180 -15.44 18.53 4.09
N ALA A 181 -14.62 17.99 5.01
CA ALA A 181 -14.88 18.01 6.45
C ALA A 181 -14.92 19.43 7.02
N SER A 182 -13.99 20.32 6.66
CA SER A 182 -13.95 21.69 7.17
C SER A 182 -15.16 22.50 6.72
N ARG A 183 -15.60 22.31 5.48
CA ARG A 183 -16.84 22.93 4.97
C ARG A 183 -18.07 22.34 5.63
N HIS A 184 -18.12 21.03 5.78
CA HIS A 184 -19.26 20.31 6.38
C HIS A 184 -19.50 20.75 7.83
N TYR A 185 -18.45 20.75 8.67
CA TYR A 185 -18.59 21.03 10.10
C TYR A 185 -18.48 22.51 10.49
N CYS A 186 -17.62 23.25 9.78
CA CYS A 186 -17.26 24.63 10.17
C CYS A 186 -17.72 25.67 9.15
N GLY A 187 -18.13 25.29 7.93
CA GLY A 187 -18.52 26.23 6.88
C GLY A 187 -17.36 27.06 6.33
N ILE A 188 -16.10 26.68 6.60
CA ILE A 188 -14.88 27.39 6.18
C ILE A 188 -13.93 26.45 5.46
N GLY A 189 -12.97 27.00 4.71
CA GLY A 189 -11.92 26.21 4.09
C GLY A 189 -10.89 25.72 5.11
N PRO A 190 -10.11 24.66 4.77
CA PRO A 190 -9.14 24.05 5.68
C PRO A 190 -7.96 24.95 6.03
N GLU A 191 -7.70 26.02 5.27
CA GLU A 191 -6.69 27.05 5.53
C GLU A 191 -7.09 27.97 6.70
N ALA A 192 -8.39 28.13 6.96
CA ALA A 192 -8.95 29.00 7.96
C ALA A 192 -9.21 28.31 9.32
N LEU A 193 -8.91 27.00 9.42
CA LEU A 193 -9.07 26.26 10.67
C LEU A 193 -8.15 26.82 11.77
N SER A 194 -8.69 27.00 12.97
CA SER A 194 -7.96 27.44 14.15
C SER A 194 -8.14 26.45 15.31
N ALA A 195 -7.26 26.54 16.33
CA ALA A 195 -7.37 25.76 17.57
C ALA A 195 -8.47 26.31 18.48
#